data_104588dabd18753dac7917761bf86392
#
_entry.id   104588dabd18753dac7917761bf86392
#
_cell.length_a   1.000
_cell.length_b   1.000
_cell.length_c   1.000
_cell.angle_alpha   90.00
_cell.angle_beta   90.00
_cell.angle_gamma   90.00
#
_symmetry.space_group_name_H-M   'P 1'
#
loop_
_entity.id
_entity.type
_entity.pdbx_description
1 polymer ?
#
loop_
_entity_poly.entity_id
_entity_poly.type
_entity_poly.pdbx_seq_one_letter_code
_entity_poly.pdbx_strand_id
1 'polypeptide(L)'
;TIENYKLEEAENVIKFIQNNPLNLGNASLARIAELTNSKRENNAAYYTNKFILNEIFKELPSIEKDVITILEPSVGIGNFLPFIFKKYEEIKEVNIDVVDIDGRNLEILRLLLAKQKIPSNMKLNFIQADTLLYDFNKHYDLVIGNPPFSKLKSKDAAKYLKNNINKETTNTFEFFLEKAMTLSDYVVMITPKAVLNTPEFRKTRDLL
;
A
#
# COMPACT_ATOMS: atom_id res chain seq x y z
N THR A 1 -2.95 -12.83 23.69
CA THR A 1 -1.60 -12.44 23.16
C THR A 1 -1.40 -10.94 23.19
N ILE A 2 -2.36 -10.14 22.69
CA ILE A 2 -2.25 -8.67 22.62
C ILE A 2 -2.01 -8.09 24.01
N GLU A 3 -2.87 -8.40 24.98
CA GLU A 3 -2.78 -7.93 26.36
C GLU A 3 -1.47 -8.40 27.05
N ASN A 4 -1.14 -9.71 26.95
CA ASN A 4 0.01 -10.27 27.63
C ASN A 4 1.35 -9.66 27.20
N TYR A 5 1.45 -9.20 25.96
CA TYR A 5 2.65 -8.57 25.41
C TYR A 5 2.52 -7.05 25.26
N LYS A 6 1.42 -6.46 25.75
CA LYS A 6 1.10 -5.00 25.65
C LYS A 6 1.26 -4.49 24.21
N LEU A 7 0.73 -5.24 23.25
CA LEU A 7 0.89 -4.94 21.82
C LEU A 7 0.03 -3.74 21.35
N GLU A 8 -0.64 -3.05 22.23
CA GLU A 8 -1.27 -1.76 22.00
C GLU A 8 -0.22 -0.65 21.81
N GLU A 9 0.98 -0.85 22.35
CA GLU A 9 2.13 0.03 22.19
C GLU A 9 2.94 -0.38 20.97
N ALA A 10 3.14 0.55 20.03
CA ALA A 10 3.82 0.25 18.74
C ALA A 10 5.24 -0.34 18.90
N GLU A 11 6.00 0.11 19.90
CA GLU A 11 7.34 -0.41 20.18
C GLU A 11 7.32 -1.88 20.60
N ASN A 12 6.30 -2.28 21.36
CA ASN A 12 6.13 -3.66 21.79
C ASN A 12 5.75 -4.58 20.61
N VAL A 13 5.01 -4.07 19.63
CA VAL A 13 4.71 -4.79 18.39
C VAL A 13 5.98 -5.10 17.62
N ILE A 14 6.85 -4.10 17.45
CA ILE A 14 8.14 -4.25 16.75
C ILE A 14 9.00 -5.31 17.47
N LYS A 15 9.18 -5.18 18.79
CA LYS A 15 9.92 -6.13 19.62
C LYS A 15 9.33 -7.55 19.55
N PHE A 16 8.00 -7.65 19.57
CA PHE A 16 7.31 -8.94 19.47
C PHE A 16 7.56 -9.62 18.12
N ILE A 17 7.46 -8.87 17.01
CA ILE A 17 7.72 -9.42 15.68
C ILE A 17 9.19 -9.82 15.53
N GLN A 18 10.09 -8.99 16.02
CA GLN A 18 11.54 -9.24 15.98
C GLN A 18 11.92 -10.53 16.72
N ASN A 19 11.47 -10.64 17.98
CA ASN A 19 11.82 -11.76 18.85
C ASN A 19 10.99 -13.01 18.58
N ASN A 20 9.77 -12.85 18.07
CA ASN A 20 8.81 -13.91 17.80
C ASN A 20 8.70 -14.95 18.95
N PRO A 21 8.38 -14.55 20.18
CA PRO A 21 8.46 -15.41 21.37
C PRO A 21 7.52 -16.62 21.34
N LEU A 22 6.53 -16.60 20.44
CA LEU A 22 5.56 -17.68 20.26
C LEU A 22 5.84 -18.53 19.02
N ASN A 23 6.97 -18.31 18.36
CA ASN A 23 7.36 -19.01 17.13
C ASN A 23 6.24 -19.03 16.07
N LEU A 24 5.61 -17.87 15.85
CA LEU A 24 4.50 -17.72 14.91
C LEU A 24 5.01 -17.65 13.46
N GLY A 25 4.21 -18.18 12.55
CA GLY A 25 4.45 -17.99 11.12
C GLY A 25 4.25 -16.52 10.68
N ASN A 26 4.87 -16.15 9.56
CA ASN A 26 4.90 -14.76 9.06
C ASN A 26 3.49 -14.15 8.87
N ALA A 27 2.54 -14.94 8.37
CA ALA A 27 1.14 -14.51 8.22
C ALA A 27 0.48 -14.13 9.56
N SER A 28 0.79 -14.86 10.64
CA SER A 28 0.27 -14.56 11.97
C SER A 28 0.92 -13.32 12.56
N LEU A 29 2.22 -13.14 12.36
CA LEU A 29 2.93 -11.93 12.77
C LEU A 29 2.40 -10.69 12.04
N ALA A 30 2.20 -10.79 10.73
CA ALA A 30 1.59 -9.74 9.94
C ALA A 30 0.18 -9.40 10.45
N ARG A 31 -0.63 -10.41 10.73
CA ARG A 31 -1.98 -10.20 11.27
C ARG A 31 -1.99 -9.51 12.64
N ILE A 32 -1.04 -9.84 13.52
CA ILE A 32 -0.87 -9.16 14.81
C ILE A 32 -0.52 -7.68 14.56
N ALA A 33 0.45 -7.40 13.71
CA ALA A 33 0.83 -6.02 13.38
C ALA A 33 -0.34 -5.18 12.86
N GLU A 34 -1.19 -5.77 12.02
CA GLU A 34 -2.40 -5.10 11.53
C GLU A 34 -3.41 -4.80 12.64
N LEU A 35 -3.71 -5.79 13.48
CA LEU A 35 -4.72 -5.66 14.53
C LEU A 35 -4.30 -4.67 15.62
N THR A 36 -3.01 -4.50 15.82
CA THR A 36 -2.44 -3.64 16.86
C THR A 36 -2.07 -2.24 16.37
N ASN A 37 -2.26 -1.94 15.09
CA ASN A 37 -2.02 -0.61 14.55
C ASN A 37 -3.14 0.35 15.01
N SER A 38 -2.88 1.09 16.09
CA SER A 38 -3.83 2.05 16.69
C SER A 38 -4.22 3.21 15.76
N LYS A 39 -3.43 3.50 14.73
CA LYS A 39 -3.75 4.53 13.72
C LYS A 39 -4.68 4.02 12.62
N ARG A 40 -5.02 2.73 12.61
CA ARG A 40 -5.85 2.09 11.60
C ARG A 40 -7.21 2.77 11.45
N GLU A 41 -7.88 3.05 12.56
CA GLU A 41 -9.20 3.72 12.55
C GLU A 41 -9.09 5.15 12.07
N ASN A 42 -8.06 5.88 12.51
CA ASN A 42 -7.83 7.28 12.12
C ASN A 42 -7.47 7.45 10.63
N ASN A 43 -6.79 6.46 10.05
CA ASN A 43 -6.35 6.50 8.66
C ASN A 43 -7.27 5.71 7.73
N ALA A 44 -8.37 5.11 8.25
CA ALA A 44 -9.25 4.20 7.50
C ALA A 44 -8.46 3.16 6.66
N ALA A 45 -7.35 2.66 7.25
CA ALA A 45 -6.51 1.66 6.63
C ALA A 45 -7.13 0.28 6.83
N TYR A 46 -7.66 -0.31 5.77
CA TYR A 46 -8.30 -1.62 5.78
C TYR A 46 -7.35 -2.71 5.32
N TYR A 47 -7.43 -3.85 6.02
CA TYR A 47 -6.74 -5.07 5.58
C TYR A 47 -7.27 -5.55 4.24
N THR A 48 -6.36 -5.84 3.32
CA THR A 48 -6.75 -6.41 2.04
C THR A 48 -6.90 -7.92 2.17
N ASN A 49 -8.11 -8.43 1.97
CA ASN A 49 -8.39 -9.86 2.05
C ASN A 49 -7.60 -10.62 0.97
N LYS A 50 -6.98 -11.74 1.38
CA LYS A 50 -6.22 -12.61 0.48
C LYS A 50 -7.03 -13.08 -0.75
N PHE A 51 -8.33 -13.31 -0.60
CA PHE A 51 -9.18 -13.70 -1.73
C PHE A 51 -9.32 -12.56 -2.75
N ILE A 52 -9.44 -11.31 -2.30
CA ILE A 52 -9.47 -10.13 -3.17
C ILE A 52 -8.14 -9.99 -3.92
N LEU A 53 -7.02 -10.16 -3.22
CA LEU A 53 -5.70 -10.12 -3.85
C LEU A 53 -5.55 -11.21 -4.92
N ASN A 54 -5.98 -12.43 -4.64
CA ASN A 54 -5.92 -13.50 -5.64
C ASN A 54 -6.69 -13.15 -6.93
N GLU A 55 -7.88 -12.54 -6.81
CA GLU A 55 -8.64 -12.14 -8.00
C GLU A 55 -7.98 -10.97 -8.73
N ILE A 56 -7.52 -9.94 -8.01
CA ILE A 56 -6.78 -8.82 -8.62
C ILE A 56 -5.59 -9.34 -9.44
N PHE A 57 -4.77 -10.23 -8.87
CA PHE A 57 -3.55 -10.70 -9.53
C PHE A 57 -3.80 -11.68 -10.70
N LYS A 58 -4.98 -12.28 -10.80
CA LYS A 58 -5.39 -13.03 -12.01
C LYS A 58 -5.64 -12.10 -13.19
N GLU A 59 -6.26 -10.95 -12.92
CA GLU A 59 -6.64 -9.97 -13.94
C GLU A 59 -5.49 -9.03 -14.36
N LEU A 60 -4.37 -9.03 -13.60
CA LEU A 60 -3.21 -8.21 -13.96
C LEU A 60 -2.63 -8.63 -15.31
N PRO A 61 -2.37 -7.67 -16.22
CA PRO A 61 -1.76 -7.96 -17.51
C PRO A 61 -0.34 -8.52 -17.34
N SER A 62 0.08 -9.30 -18.31
CA SER A 62 1.49 -9.66 -18.45
C SER A 62 2.26 -8.44 -18.97
N ILE A 63 3.40 -8.14 -18.34
CA ILE A 63 4.28 -7.05 -18.78
C ILE A 63 5.46 -7.70 -19.48
N GLU A 64 5.53 -7.51 -20.80
CA GLU A 64 6.60 -8.09 -21.65
C GLU A 64 7.83 -7.17 -21.67
N LYS A 65 8.54 -7.11 -20.52
CA LYS A 65 9.77 -6.35 -20.34
C LYS A 65 10.77 -7.15 -19.49
N ASP A 66 12.06 -7.00 -19.79
CA ASP A 66 13.14 -7.61 -18.97
C ASP A 66 13.26 -6.96 -17.60
N VAL A 67 13.01 -5.66 -17.53
CA VAL A 67 13.07 -4.85 -16.30
C VAL A 67 11.75 -4.12 -16.14
N ILE A 68 11.13 -4.26 -14.98
CA ILE A 68 9.90 -3.54 -14.62
C ILE A 68 10.05 -2.76 -13.33
N THR A 69 9.26 -1.71 -13.23
CA THR A 69 9.18 -0.82 -12.07
C THR A 69 7.77 -0.81 -11.52
N ILE A 70 7.64 -1.05 -10.22
CA ILE A 70 6.34 -1.10 -9.54
C ILE A 70 6.33 -0.11 -8.37
N LEU A 71 5.23 0.58 -8.18
CA LEU A 71 5.00 1.42 -7.00
C LEU A 71 3.84 0.86 -6.17
N GLU A 72 4.09 0.65 -4.88
CA GLU A 72 3.06 0.45 -3.86
C GLU A 72 3.00 1.71 -2.98
N PRO A 73 2.03 2.63 -3.23
CA PRO A 73 2.07 3.99 -2.72
C PRO A 73 1.57 4.15 -1.27
N SER A 74 1.10 3.06 -0.66
CA SER A 74 0.61 3.01 0.73
C SER A 74 0.76 1.59 1.27
N VAL A 75 2.03 1.16 1.38
CA VAL A 75 2.38 -0.27 1.55
C VAL A 75 1.90 -0.89 2.86
N GLY A 76 1.76 -0.10 3.92
CA GLY A 76 1.45 -0.64 5.25
C GLY A 76 2.48 -1.70 5.65
N ILE A 77 2.02 -2.92 5.86
CA ILE A 77 2.87 -4.07 6.19
C ILE A 77 3.13 -5.00 4.99
N GLY A 78 2.80 -4.56 3.76
CA GLY A 78 3.19 -5.23 2.52
C GLY A 78 2.30 -6.39 2.07
N ASN A 79 1.00 -6.29 2.21
CA ASN A 79 0.07 -7.37 1.85
C ASN A 79 0.08 -7.73 0.36
N PHE A 80 0.41 -6.81 -0.52
CA PHE A 80 0.52 -7.03 -1.96
C PHE A 80 1.84 -7.71 -2.36
N LEU A 81 2.91 -7.51 -1.59
CA LEU A 81 4.26 -7.93 -1.98
C LEU A 81 4.39 -9.44 -2.29
N PRO A 82 3.83 -10.37 -1.48
CA PRO A 82 3.91 -11.80 -1.81
C PRO A 82 3.28 -12.15 -3.16
N PHE A 83 2.22 -11.42 -3.54
CA PHE A 83 1.54 -11.60 -4.82
C PHE A 83 2.32 -10.97 -5.98
N ILE A 84 2.93 -9.80 -5.76
CA ILE A 84 3.85 -9.17 -6.70
C ILE A 84 5.04 -10.10 -6.97
N PHE A 85 5.64 -10.64 -5.91
CA PHE A 85 6.78 -11.56 -6.03
C PHE A 85 6.42 -12.78 -6.88
N LYS A 86 5.25 -13.38 -6.63
CA LYS A 86 4.79 -14.55 -7.38
C LYS A 86 4.43 -14.23 -8.83
N LYS A 87 3.75 -13.10 -9.07
CA LYS A 87 3.28 -12.71 -10.43
C LYS A 87 4.44 -12.44 -11.38
N TYR A 88 5.51 -11.83 -10.87
CA TYR A 88 6.63 -11.35 -11.66
C TYR A 88 7.95 -12.09 -11.38
N GLU A 89 7.88 -13.33 -10.84
CA GLU A 89 9.06 -14.14 -10.52
C GLU A 89 9.92 -14.49 -11.73
N GLU A 90 9.33 -14.57 -12.94
CA GLU A 90 10.02 -14.88 -14.19
C GLU A 90 10.61 -13.65 -14.90
N ILE A 91 10.30 -12.43 -14.45
CA ILE A 91 10.88 -11.20 -14.99
C ILE A 91 12.34 -11.10 -14.53
N LYS A 92 13.23 -10.68 -15.41
CA LYS A 92 14.67 -10.65 -15.16
C LYS A 92 15.06 -9.71 -14.00
N GLU A 93 14.42 -8.56 -13.90
CA GLU A 93 14.59 -7.61 -12.80
C GLU A 93 13.28 -6.87 -12.49
N VAL A 94 12.92 -6.81 -11.21
CA VAL A 94 11.73 -6.09 -10.73
C VAL A 94 12.14 -5.11 -9.64
N ASN A 95 12.01 -3.82 -9.93
CA ASN A 95 12.29 -2.74 -8.99
C ASN A 95 10.98 -2.27 -8.36
N ILE A 96 10.86 -2.36 -7.04
CA ILE A 96 9.63 -2.07 -6.31
C ILE A 96 9.88 -0.94 -5.32
N ASP A 97 9.25 0.21 -5.54
CA ASP A 97 9.18 1.27 -4.53
C ASP A 97 7.99 1.01 -3.62
N VAL A 98 8.25 0.94 -2.33
CA VAL A 98 7.23 0.79 -1.29
C VAL A 98 7.21 2.04 -0.42
N VAL A 99 6.08 2.71 -0.38
CA VAL A 99 5.95 4.01 0.31
C VAL A 99 4.96 3.89 1.46
N ASP A 100 5.31 4.45 2.59
CA ASP A 100 4.38 4.67 3.71
C ASP A 100 4.76 5.96 4.44
N ILE A 101 3.76 6.69 4.90
CA ILE A 101 3.94 7.89 5.71
C ILE A 101 4.41 7.55 7.14
N ASP A 102 4.05 6.37 7.63
CA ASP A 102 4.45 5.89 8.96
C ASP A 102 5.68 4.98 8.87
N GLY A 103 6.83 5.49 9.31
CA GLY A 103 8.10 4.74 9.33
C GLY A 103 8.04 3.42 10.11
N ARG A 104 7.11 3.29 11.09
CA ARG A 104 6.91 2.05 11.85
C ARG A 104 6.34 0.94 10.97
N ASN A 105 5.45 1.27 10.04
CA ASN A 105 4.96 0.29 9.06
C ASN A 105 6.11 -0.26 8.23
N LEU A 106 7.01 0.61 7.76
CA LEU A 106 8.18 0.20 7.00
C LEU A 106 9.17 -0.63 7.82
N GLU A 107 9.34 -0.32 9.11
CA GLU A 107 10.17 -1.13 10.02
C GLU A 107 9.58 -2.53 10.21
N ILE A 108 8.29 -2.62 10.51
CA ILE A 108 7.56 -3.90 10.63
C ILE A 108 7.66 -4.69 9.32
N LEU A 109 7.46 -4.03 8.19
CA LEU A 109 7.58 -4.64 6.87
C LEU A 109 8.98 -5.25 6.65
N ARG A 110 10.06 -4.53 6.97
CA ARG A 110 11.42 -5.05 6.88
C ARG A 110 11.62 -6.29 7.75
N LEU A 111 11.10 -6.29 8.98
CA LEU A 111 11.17 -7.45 9.88
C LEU A 111 10.41 -8.66 9.35
N LEU A 112 9.23 -8.45 8.75
CA LEU A 112 8.45 -9.51 8.13
C LEU A 112 9.14 -10.07 6.88
N LEU A 113 9.71 -9.21 6.05
CA LEU A 113 10.44 -9.61 4.84
C LEU A 113 11.73 -10.37 5.17
N ALA A 114 12.43 -10.00 6.25
CA ALA A 114 13.63 -10.72 6.71
C ALA A 114 13.35 -12.19 7.11
N LYS A 115 12.08 -12.52 7.37
CA LYS A 115 11.64 -13.87 7.77
C LYS A 115 11.12 -14.72 6.59
N GLN A 116 11.24 -14.22 5.37
CA GLN A 116 10.77 -14.92 4.16
C GLN A 116 11.79 -14.83 3.03
N LYS A 117 11.72 -15.77 2.10
CA LYS A 117 12.55 -15.75 0.90
C LYS A 117 11.97 -14.73 -0.08
N ILE A 118 12.74 -13.70 -0.40
CA ILE A 118 12.45 -12.77 -1.49
C ILE A 118 13.13 -13.31 -2.74
N PRO A 119 12.46 -13.36 -3.90
CA PRO A 119 13.09 -13.75 -5.15
C PRO A 119 14.29 -12.84 -5.49
N SER A 120 15.36 -13.41 -6.00
CA SER A 120 16.63 -12.67 -6.22
C SER A 120 16.55 -11.57 -7.28
N ASN A 121 15.56 -11.62 -8.14
CA ASN A 121 15.26 -10.62 -9.15
C ASN A 121 14.47 -9.41 -8.61
N MET A 122 14.00 -9.45 -7.35
CA MET A 122 13.22 -8.39 -6.71
C MET A 122 14.12 -7.43 -5.93
N LYS A 123 14.04 -6.15 -6.26
CA LYS A 123 14.73 -5.06 -5.55
C LYS A 123 13.71 -4.14 -4.91
N LEU A 124 13.71 -4.07 -3.57
CA LEU A 124 12.80 -3.21 -2.82
C LEU A 124 13.51 -1.93 -2.38
N ASN A 125 12.87 -0.80 -2.65
CA ASN A 125 13.26 0.51 -2.15
C ASN A 125 12.18 1.03 -1.19
N PHE A 126 12.56 1.30 0.05
CA PHE A 126 11.65 1.73 1.13
C PHE A 126 11.70 3.24 1.28
N ILE A 127 10.58 3.89 1.05
CA ILE A 127 10.45 5.35 1.05
C ILE A 127 9.48 5.76 2.16
N GLN A 128 10.00 6.45 3.18
CA GLN A 128 9.15 7.08 4.19
C GLN A 128 8.77 8.47 3.72
N ALA A 129 7.55 8.62 3.21
CA ALA A 129 7.06 9.89 2.68
C ALA A 129 5.53 9.98 2.68
N ASP A 130 5.01 11.22 2.61
CA ASP A 130 3.64 11.46 2.17
C ASP A 130 3.59 11.30 0.64
N THR A 131 3.08 10.18 0.17
CA THR A 131 3.00 9.81 -1.25
C THR A 131 2.39 10.92 -2.12
N LEU A 132 1.39 11.61 -1.60
CA LEU A 132 0.67 12.64 -2.35
C LEU A 132 1.52 13.90 -2.60
N LEU A 133 2.52 14.15 -1.77
CA LEU A 133 3.44 15.28 -1.86
C LEU A 133 4.81 14.90 -2.40
N TYR A 134 5.14 13.60 -2.40
CA TYR A 134 6.44 13.11 -2.83
C TYR A 134 6.60 13.22 -4.35
N ASP A 135 7.79 13.66 -4.78
CA ASP A 135 8.16 13.73 -6.19
C ASP A 135 8.92 12.47 -6.60
N PHE A 136 8.26 11.60 -7.37
CA PHE A 136 8.83 10.33 -7.77
C PHE A 136 9.84 10.41 -8.93
N ASN A 137 9.90 11.51 -9.66
CA ASN A 137 10.84 11.75 -10.77
C ASN A 137 11.01 10.57 -11.77
N LYS A 138 10.02 9.67 -11.84
CA LYS A 138 10.00 8.52 -12.75
C LYS A 138 8.57 8.05 -13.02
N HIS A 139 8.39 7.34 -14.12
CA HIS A 139 7.17 6.63 -14.48
C HIS A 139 7.31 5.15 -14.14
N TYR A 140 6.24 4.52 -13.67
CA TYR A 140 6.20 3.11 -13.29
C TYR A 140 5.46 2.28 -14.32
N ASP A 141 5.82 1.02 -14.46
CA ASP A 141 5.07 0.06 -15.28
C ASP A 141 3.76 -0.35 -14.62
N LEU A 142 3.70 -0.29 -13.28
CA LEU A 142 2.50 -0.61 -12.50
C LEU A 142 2.48 0.21 -11.21
N VAL A 143 1.35 0.83 -10.90
CA VAL A 143 1.02 1.30 -9.55
C VAL A 143 -0.08 0.44 -8.99
N ILE A 144 0.17 -0.19 -7.85
CA ILE A 144 -0.78 -1.13 -7.22
C ILE A 144 -0.86 -0.91 -5.72
N GLY A 145 -2.05 -0.90 -5.14
CA GLY A 145 -2.19 -0.75 -3.69
C GLY A 145 -3.63 -0.63 -3.20
N ASN A 146 -3.73 -0.48 -1.88
CA ASN A 146 -4.97 -0.20 -1.17
C ASN A 146 -4.81 1.11 -0.40
N PRO A 147 -5.16 2.26 -1.00
CA PRO A 147 -4.99 3.56 -0.38
C PRO A 147 -5.92 3.74 0.83
N PRO A 148 -5.62 4.66 1.75
CA PRO A 148 -6.51 4.99 2.86
C PRO A 148 -7.83 5.60 2.36
N PHE A 149 -8.95 5.27 3.04
CA PHE A 149 -10.31 5.71 2.65
C PHE A 149 -10.85 6.83 3.55
N SER A 150 -9.99 7.57 4.23
CA SER A 150 -10.40 8.66 5.12
C SER A 150 -10.92 9.86 4.33
N LYS A 151 -11.84 10.59 4.95
CA LYS A 151 -12.31 11.90 4.49
C LYS A 151 -11.59 12.99 5.28
N LEU A 152 -10.85 13.83 4.59
CA LEU A 152 -10.09 14.91 5.20
C LEU A 152 -10.99 16.12 5.49
N LYS A 153 -10.63 16.90 6.50
CA LYS A 153 -11.20 18.26 6.65
C LYS A 153 -10.69 19.13 5.49
N SER A 154 -11.51 20.07 5.05
CA SER A 154 -11.17 20.92 3.88
C SER A 154 -9.81 21.61 4.00
N LYS A 155 -9.43 22.08 5.21
CA LYS A 155 -8.12 22.69 5.47
C LYS A 155 -6.96 21.71 5.26
N ASP A 156 -7.15 20.44 5.57
CA ASP A 156 -6.12 19.41 5.47
C ASP A 156 -6.03 18.86 4.04
N ALA A 157 -7.15 18.87 3.29
CA ALA A 157 -7.20 18.51 1.89
C ALA A 157 -6.53 19.56 0.98
N ALA A 158 -6.56 20.85 1.38
CA ALA A 158 -6.08 21.97 0.58
C ALA A 158 -4.65 21.80 0.05
N LYS A 159 -3.75 21.17 0.83
CA LYS A 159 -2.37 20.94 0.42
C LYS A 159 -2.24 19.97 -0.76
N TYR A 160 -3.20 19.04 -0.92
CA TYR A 160 -3.21 18.05 -2.00
C TYR A 160 -3.93 18.57 -3.25
N LEU A 161 -4.95 19.41 -3.06
CA LEU A 161 -5.75 19.95 -4.16
C LEU A 161 -4.93 20.74 -5.19
N LYS A 162 -3.78 21.29 -4.83
CA LYS A 162 -2.94 22.09 -5.74
C LYS A 162 -2.64 21.34 -7.03
N ASN A 163 -2.27 20.05 -6.93
CA ASN A 163 -1.85 19.22 -8.06
C ASN A 163 -2.94 18.24 -8.53
N ASN A 164 -4.11 18.22 -7.88
CA ASN A 164 -5.21 17.32 -8.19
C ASN A 164 -6.11 17.89 -9.30
N ILE A 165 -6.68 17.05 -10.14
CA ILE A 165 -7.65 17.46 -11.18
C ILE A 165 -9.01 17.75 -10.55
N ASN A 166 -9.50 16.81 -9.73
CA ASN A 166 -10.71 17.03 -8.95
C ASN A 166 -10.44 17.95 -7.77
N LYS A 167 -10.79 19.23 -7.93
CA LYS A 167 -10.59 20.28 -6.90
C LYS A 167 -11.61 20.25 -5.77
N GLU A 168 -12.59 19.36 -5.82
CA GLU A 168 -13.70 19.33 -4.87
C GLU A 168 -13.61 18.13 -3.91
N THR A 169 -12.73 17.17 -4.19
CA THR A 169 -12.59 15.99 -3.33
C THR A 169 -11.93 16.32 -1.99
N THR A 170 -12.33 15.56 -0.99
CA THR A 170 -11.67 15.49 0.32
C THR A 170 -11.33 14.03 0.70
N ASN A 171 -11.61 13.09 -0.18
CA ASN A 171 -11.36 11.66 0.05
C ASN A 171 -9.92 11.29 -0.31
N THR A 172 -9.21 10.70 0.63
CA THR A 172 -7.78 10.36 0.44
C THR A 172 -7.56 9.43 -0.74
N PHE A 173 -8.40 8.39 -0.94
CA PHE A 173 -8.21 7.46 -2.03
C PHE A 173 -8.31 8.11 -3.42
N GLU A 174 -9.11 9.18 -3.58
CA GLU A 174 -9.19 9.91 -4.85
C GLU A 174 -7.88 10.65 -5.17
N PHE A 175 -7.24 11.25 -4.15
CA PHE A 175 -5.91 11.85 -4.31
C PHE A 175 -4.87 10.80 -4.73
N PHE A 176 -4.90 9.62 -4.09
CA PHE A 176 -4.00 8.51 -4.45
C PHE A 176 -4.26 8.02 -5.87
N LEU A 177 -5.52 7.87 -6.26
CA LEU A 177 -5.89 7.41 -7.60
C LEU A 177 -5.40 8.39 -8.68
N GLU A 178 -5.68 9.68 -8.55
CA GLU A 178 -5.20 10.69 -9.49
C GLU A 178 -3.66 10.75 -9.53
N LYS A 179 -2.99 10.71 -8.36
CA LYS A 179 -1.52 10.66 -8.32
C LYS A 179 -0.98 9.44 -9.05
N ALA A 180 -1.58 8.26 -8.84
CA ALA A 180 -1.18 7.03 -9.51
C ALA A 180 -1.30 7.12 -11.04
N MET A 181 -2.40 7.72 -11.54
CA MET A 181 -2.63 7.92 -12.97
C MET A 181 -1.60 8.85 -13.62
N THR A 182 -0.98 9.75 -12.86
CA THR A 182 0.13 10.58 -13.37
C THR A 182 1.46 9.84 -13.39
N LEU A 183 1.57 8.71 -12.70
CA LEU A 183 2.81 7.96 -12.50
C LEU A 183 2.89 6.65 -13.30
N SER A 184 1.77 6.17 -13.85
CA SER A 184 1.73 4.88 -14.55
C SER A 184 0.55 4.79 -15.51
N ASP A 185 0.74 4.06 -16.61
CA ASP A 185 -0.34 3.68 -17.53
C ASP A 185 -1.19 2.52 -16.98
N TYR A 186 -0.64 1.72 -16.06
CA TYR A 186 -1.34 0.64 -15.37
C TYR A 186 -1.50 0.94 -13.89
N VAL A 187 -2.75 1.23 -13.50
CA VAL A 187 -3.11 1.53 -12.11
C VAL A 187 -4.12 0.53 -11.59
N VAL A 188 -3.78 -0.14 -10.50
CA VAL A 188 -4.67 -1.10 -9.84
C VAL A 188 -4.81 -0.72 -8.37
N MET A 189 -5.96 -0.15 -8.04
CA MET A 189 -6.24 0.30 -6.68
C MET A 189 -7.57 -0.25 -6.16
N ILE A 190 -7.56 -0.67 -4.90
CA ILE A 190 -8.79 -0.96 -4.18
C ILE A 190 -9.47 0.37 -3.86
N THR A 191 -10.73 0.47 -4.25
CA THR A 191 -11.55 1.67 -4.03
C THR A 191 -12.88 1.31 -3.38
N PRO A 192 -13.52 2.24 -2.65
CA PRO A 192 -14.87 2.03 -2.15
C PRO A 192 -15.85 1.79 -3.30
N LYS A 193 -16.78 0.82 -3.14
CA LYS A 193 -17.82 0.53 -4.14
C LYS A 193 -18.65 1.78 -4.52
N ALA A 194 -18.77 2.73 -3.61
CA ALA A 194 -19.46 4.00 -3.84
C ALA A 194 -18.91 4.80 -5.03
N VAL A 195 -17.64 4.60 -5.39
CA VAL A 195 -17.02 5.24 -6.56
C VAL A 195 -17.80 4.98 -7.84
N LEU A 196 -18.46 3.83 -7.97
CA LEU A 196 -19.15 3.41 -9.18
C LEU A 196 -20.46 4.17 -9.44
N ASN A 197 -21.16 4.65 -8.40
CA ASN A 197 -22.53 5.14 -8.53
C ASN A 197 -22.87 6.40 -7.73
N THR A 198 -22.02 6.82 -6.80
CA THR A 198 -22.32 8.01 -5.98
C THR A 198 -22.00 9.30 -6.76
N PRO A 199 -22.89 10.30 -6.76
CA PRO A 199 -22.66 11.58 -7.46
C PRO A 199 -21.38 12.31 -7.06
N GLU A 200 -20.98 12.21 -5.78
CA GLU A 200 -19.73 12.78 -5.24
C GLU A 200 -18.51 12.39 -6.06
N PHE A 201 -18.47 11.16 -6.59
CA PHE A 201 -17.32 10.62 -7.34
C PHE A 201 -17.44 10.75 -8.86
N ARG A 202 -18.40 11.56 -9.37
CA ARG A 202 -18.57 11.73 -10.81
C ARG A 202 -17.30 12.20 -11.49
N LYS A 203 -16.68 13.25 -10.96
CA LYS A 203 -15.44 13.82 -11.54
C LYS A 203 -14.29 12.82 -11.54
N THR A 204 -14.20 12.01 -10.51
CA THR A 204 -13.20 10.92 -10.44
C THR A 204 -13.47 9.85 -11.49
N ARG A 205 -14.75 9.47 -11.71
CA ARG A 205 -15.11 8.53 -12.79
C ARG A 205 -14.83 9.07 -14.19
N ASP A 206 -15.01 10.37 -14.39
CA ASP A 206 -14.73 11.01 -15.68
C ASP A 206 -13.22 11.01 -16.03
N LEU A 207 -12.34 10.67 -15.07
CA LEU A 207 -10.90 10.51 -15.28
C LEU A 207 -10.47 9.06 -15.59
N LEU A 208 -11.32 8.07 -15.28
CA LEU A 208 -11.07 6.64 -15.50
C LEU A 208 -11.51 6.21 -16.90
#